data_177ad5ff893ec4d6c985bac96d8b947a
#
_entry.id   177ad5ff893ec4d6c985bac96d8b947a
#
_cell.length_a   1.000
_cell.length_b   1.000
_cell.length_c   1.000
_cell.angle_alpha   90.00
_cell.angle_beta   90.00
_cell.angle_gamma   90.00
#
_symmetry.space_group_name_H-M   'P 1'
#
loop_
_entity.id
_entity.type
_entity.pdbx_description
1 polymer ?
#
loop_
_entity_poly.entity_id
_entity_poly.type
_entity_poly.pdbx_seq_one_letter_code
_entity_poly.pdbx_strand_id
1 'polypeptide(L)'
;MSTHGLQVQGISKRYGDTVALADMSFEVHPGELFGFVGSNGAGKTTTMRIALGVLEADEGQVLLGGRPVDLDVRRRIGYMPEERGLYPKMKVGAQLAYIAQLHGLSRAEAADAVHRWTTRLDIAHRVDDTVSALSLGNQQRVQLAAALVHDPEVLVLDEPFSGLDPVAVDVMSHVLVEKCEAGVPVIFSSHQLELVERLCHRVGIVRAGHMQAVGTVDELRDRGTTQLEVHAPGAAPGWADGLPGVRTVGVRDGRTVLELLPGADDQAVLAAALRTGPVHSFAVRQSSLTELFREVVAA
;
A
#
# COMPACT_ATOMS: atom_id res chain seq x y z
N MET A 1 -17.07 -1.80 -19.49
CA MET A 1 -16.15 -1.76 -18.35
C MET A 1 -16.96 -1.98 -17.09
N SER A 2 -16.57 -2.88 -16.20
CA SER A 2 -17.30 -3.11 -14.94
C SER A 2 -17.27 -1.83 -14.10
N THR A 3 -18.44 -1.39 -13.63
CA THR A 3 -18.56 -0.20 -12.77
C THR A 3 -18.13 -0.46 -11.33
N HIS A 4 -17.84 -1.70 -10.98
CA HIS A 4 -17.47 -2.12 -9.64
C HIS A 4 -16.07 -2.75 -9.65
N GLY A 5 -15.22 -2.31 -8.72
CA GLY A 5 -13.89 -2.86 -8.49
C GLY A 5 -13.92 -4.17 -7.69
N LEU A 6 -12.92 -4.36 -6.84
CA LEU A 6 -12.84 -5.45 -5.88
C LEU A 6 -13.56 -5.05 -4.59
N GLN A 7 -14.51 -5.87 -4.13
CA GLN A 7 -15.26 -5.63 -2.90
C GLN A 7 -15.02 -6.80 -1.93
N VAL A 8 -14.61 -6.46 -0.72
CA VAL A 8 -14.48 -7.38 0.41
C VAL A 8 -15.56 -7.01 1.41
N GLN A 9 -16.46 -7.96 1.73
CA GLN A 9 -17.68 -7.71 2.50
C GLN A 9 -17.74 -8.67 3.69
N GLY A 10 -17.46 -8.16 4.88
CA GLY A 10 -17.65 -8.86 6.15
C GLY A 10 -16.86 -10.15 6.31
N ILE A 11 -15.68 -10.27 5.66
CA ILE A 11 -14.94 -11.53 5.74
C ILE A 11 -14.36 -11.74 7.13
N SER A 12 -14.60 -12.95 7.67
CA SER A 12 -14.03 -13.44 8.92
C SER A 12 -13.27 -14.75 8.68
N LYS A 13 -12.19 -14.98 9.45
CA LYS A 13 -11.39 -16.19 9.37
C LYS A 13 -10.79 -16.56 10.71
N ARG A 14 -10.91 -17.84 11.06
CA ARG A 14 -10.30 -18.42 12.26
C ARG A 14 -9.38 -19.59 11.90
N TYR A 15 -8.35 -19.76 12.68
CA TYR A 15 -7.47 -20.94 12.66
C TYR A 15 -7.41 -21.52 14.07
N GLY A 16 -8.20 -22.54 14.35
CA GLY A 16 -8.40 -23.04 15.70
C GLY A 16 -8.93 -21.92 16.61
N ASP A 17 -8.22 -21.61 17.68
CA ASP A 17 -8.61 -20.55 18.62
C ASP A 17 -8.17 -19.13 18.17
N THR A 18 -7.35 -19.02 17.12
CA THR A 18 -6.83 -17.74 16.66
C THR A 18 -7.80 -17.10 15.66
N VAL A 19 -8.25 -15.89 15.94
CA VAL A 19 -8.99 -15.05 15.00
C VAL A 19 -7.98 -14.33 14.09
N ALA A 20 -7.94 -14.70 12.83
CA ALA A 20 -7.06 -14.07 11.84
C ALA A 20 -7.71 -12.85 11.18
N LEU A 21 -9.03 -12.90 10.98
CA LEU A 21 -9.84 -11.79 10.45
C LEU A 21 -11.17 -11.76 11.20
N ALA A 22 -11.70 -10.55 11.43
CA ALA A 22 -13.00 -10.34 12.02
C ALA A 22 -13.70 -9.17 11.31
N ASP A 23 -14.78 -9.46 10.60
CA ASP A 23 -15.65 -8.52 9.88
C ASP A 23 -14.87 -7.51 8.99
N MET A 24 -13.90 -8.02 8.22
CA MET A 24 -13.07 -7.20 7.35
C MET A 24 -13.87 -6.76 6.13
N SER A 25 -14.04 -5.44 5.97
CA SER A 25 -14.80 -4.87 4.85
C SER A 25 -14.07 -3.67 4.25
N PHE A 26 -13.91 -3.66 2.93
CA PHE A 26 -13.39 -2.54 2.14
C PHE A 26 -13.69 -2.73 0.66
N GLU A 27 -13.49 -1.68 -0.12
CA GLU A 27 -13.63 -1.69 -1.57
C GLU A 27 -12.42 -1.04 -2.23
N VAL A 28 -12.00 -1.59 -3.37
CA VAL A 28 -10.97 -1.01 -4.25
C VAL A 28 -11.64 -0.67 -5.58
N HIS A 29 -11.67 0.61 -5.93
CA HIS A 29 -12.38 1.08 -7.11
C HIS A 29 -11.58 0.84 -8.41
N PRO A 30 -12.23 0.79 -9.57
CA PRO A 30 -11.53 0.77 -10.85
C PRO A 30 -10.56 1.95 -10.98
N GLY A 31 -9.33 1.67 -11.40
CA GLY A 31 -8.30 2.69 -11.51
C GLY A 31 -7.73 3.18 -10.17
N GLU A 32 -8.02 2.50 -9.09
CA GLU A 32 -7.52 2.83 -7.76
C GLU A 32 -6.29 1.99 -7.40
N LEU A 33 -5.29 2.65 -6.84
CA LEU A 33 -4.16 2.02 -6.18
C LEU A 33 -4.39 2.10 -4.67
N PHE A 34 -4.70 0.95 -4.07
CA PHE A 34 -5.08 0.81 -2.67
C PHE A 34 -3.95 0.19 -1.85
N GLY A 35 -3.48 0.91 -0.85
CA GLY A 35 -2.47 0.44 0.09
C GLY A 35 -3.10 -0.29 1.27
N PHE A 36 -2.71 -1.55 1.51
CA PHE A 36 -3.21 -2.37 2.61
C PHE A 36 -2.11 -2.51 3.66
N VAL A 37 -2.14 -1.69 4.71
CA VAL A 37 -1.05 -1.57 5.67
C VAL A 37 -1.38 -2.16 7.03
N GLY A 38 -0.39 -2.72 7.68
CA GLY A 38 -0.53 -3.35 8.99
C GLY A 38 0.76 -4.03 9.42
N SER A 39 0.92 -4.29 10.71
CA SER A 39 2.05 -5.09 11.23
C SER A 39 2.01 -6.53 10.71
N ASN A 40 3.10 -7.26 10.88
CA ASN A 40 3.12 -8.69 10.60
C ASN A 40 2.10 -9.40 11.50
N GLY A 41 1.35 -10.33 10.91
CA GLY A 41 0.25 -11.02 11.59
C GLY A 41 -1.05 -10.22 11.70
N ALA A 42 -1.14 -9.00 11.14
CA ALA A 42 -2.38 -8.20 11.15
C ALA A 42 -3.53 -8.78 10.32
N GLY A 43 -3.28 -9.81 9.48
CA GLY A 43 -4.29 -10.44 8.62
C GLY A 43 -4.17 -10.08 7.13
N LYS A 44 -3.17 -9.30 6.70
CA LYS A 44 -3.00 -8.84 5.31
C LYS A 44 -2.99 -9.99 4.30
N THR A 45 -2.04 -10.91 4.44
CA THR A 45 -1.90 -12.08 3.54
C THR A 45 -3.15 -12.98 3.57
N THR A 46 -3.78 -13.16 4.74
CA THR A 46 -5.03 -13.92 4.86
C THR A 46 -6.15 -13.25 4.05
N THR A 47 -6.31 -11.94 4.17
CA THR A 47 -7.29 -11.16 3.39
C THR A 47 -7.04 -11.29 1.89
N MET A 48 -5.78 -11.16 1.45
CA MET A 48 -5.43 -11.29 0.03
C MET A 48 -5.70 -12.70 -0.50
N ARG A 49 -5.37 -13.74 0.27
CA ARG A 49 -5.67 -15.14 -0.13
C ARG A 49 -7.17 -15.41 -0.24
N ILE A 50 -7.98 -14.80 0.61
CA ILE A 50 -9.44 -14.87 0.50
C ILE A 50 -9.91 -14.07 -0.72
N ALA A 51 -9.38 -12.86 -0.95
CA ALA A 51 -9.71 -12.06 -2.12
C ALA A 51 -9.38 -12.76 -3.45
N LEU A 52 -8.36 -13.61 -3.46
CA LEU A 52 -8.01 -14.48 -4.58
C LEU A 52 -8.90 -15.73 -4.68
N GLY A 53 -9.71 -16.02 -3.66
CA GLY A 53 -10.49 -17.25 -3.55
C GLY A 53 -9.64 -18.53 -3.39
N VAL A 54 -8.34 -18.42 -3.05
CA VAL A 54 -7.49 -19.61 -2.74
C VAL A 54 -7.62 -20.04 -1.28
N LEU A 55 -8.20 -19.20 -0.46
CA LEU A 55 -8.58 -19.47 0.93
C LEU A 55 -10.07 -19.11 1.11
N GLU A 56 -10.83 -20.02 1.70
CA GLU A 56 -12.24 -19.79 1.99
C GLU A 56 -12.39 -18.97 3.27
N ALA A 57 -13.23 -17.92 3.24
CA ALA A 57 -13.64 -17.21 4.43
C ALA A 57 -14.63 -18.07 5.23
N ASP A 58 -14.66 -17.91 6.55
CA ASP A 58 -15.66 -18.58 7.38
C ASP A 58 -17.00 -17.81 7.33
N GLU A 59 -16.94 -16.48 7.13
CA GLU A 59 -18.09 -15.60 6.92
C GLU A 59 -17.75 -14.51 5.91
N GLY A 60 -18.78 -13.90 5.31
CA GLY A 60 -18.65 -12.84 4.33
C GLY A 60 -18.35 -13.34 2.93
N GLN A 61 -18.03 -12.41 2.04
CA GLN A 61 -17.75 -12.72 0.62
C GLN A 61 -16.83 -11.72 -0.03
N VAL A 62 -16.27 -12.11 -1.18
CA VAL A 62 -15.49 -11.23 -2.06
C VAL A 62 -16.13 -11.20 -3.44
N LEU A 63 -16.27 -9.99 -3.99
CA LEU A 63 -16.83 -9.76 -5.31
C LEU A 63 -15.81 -9.02 -6.18
N LEU A 64 -15.71 -9.41 -7.44
CA LEU A 64 -15.01 -8.64 -8.49
C LEU A 64 -16.02 -8.26 -9.56
N GLY A 65 -16.17 -6.96 -9.78
CA GLY A 65 -17.18 -6.45 -10.72
C GLY A 65 -18.61 -6.85 -10.34
N GLY A 66 -18.91 -6.98 -9.04
CA GLY A 66 -20.21 -7.42 -8.51
C GLY A 66 -20.47 -8.92 -8.60
N ARG A 67 -19.48 -9.73 -9.04
CA ARG A 67 -19.58 -11.21 -9.15
C ARG A 67 -18.71 -11.87 -8.08
N PRO A 68 -19.19 -12.94 -7.44
CA PRO A 68 -18.37 -13.74 -6.52
C PRO A 68 -17.09 -14.25 -7.20
N VAL A 69 -16.00 -14.35 -6.44
CA VAL A 69 -14.71 -14.84 -6.95
C VAL A 69 -14.74 -16.36 -7.11
N ASP A 70 -15.18 -16.81 -8.26
CA ASP A 70 -15.17 -18.21 -8.73
C ASP A 70 -13.90 -18.51 -9.54
N LEU A 71 -13.81 -19.72 -10.12
CA LEU A 71 -12.67 -20.13 -10.94
C LEU A 71 -12.47 -19.26 -12.19
N ASP A 72 -13.55 -18.78 -12.81
CA ASP A 72 -13.46 -17.96 -14.01
C ASP A 72 -13.01 -16.54 -13.66
N VAL A 73 -13.46 -16.01 -12.52
CA VAL A 73 -12.98 -14.73 -12.00
C VAL A 73 -11.50 -14.82 -11.59
N ARG A 74 -11.08 -15.92 -10.95
CA ARG A 74 -9.66 -16.10 -10.54
C ARG A 74 -8.67 -16.02 -11.71
N ARG A 75 -9.05 -16.53 -12.89
CA ARG A 75 -8.19 -16.47 -14.10
C ARG A 75 -7.91 -15.03 -14.56
N ARG A 76 -8.70 -14.07 -14.09
CA ARG A 76 -8.59 -12.64 -14.43
C ARG A 76 -7.91 -11.80 -13.34
N ILE A 77 -7.47 -12.46 -12.26
CA ILE A 77 -6.75 -11.82 -11.15
C ILE A 77 -5.25 -12.01 -11.37
N GLY A 78 -4.49 -10.92 -11.35
CA GLY A 78 -3.04 -10.96 -11.25
C GLY A 78 -2.61 -11.02 -9.79
N TYR A 79 -1.80 -12.00 -9.44
CA TYR A 79 -1.34 -12.19 -8.07
C TYR A 79 0.18 -12.26 -7.97
N MET A 80 0.70 -11.50 -7.04
CA MET A 80 2.10 -11.56 -6.63
C MET A 80 2.16 -11.92 -5.14
N PRO A 81 2.58 -13.15 -4.77
CA PRO A 81 2.74 -13.54 -3.37
C PRO A 81 3.98 -12.90 -2.74
N GLU A 82 3.98 -12.74 -1.41
CA GLU A 82 5.15 -12.33 -0.62
C GLU A 82 6.31 -13.32 -0.79
N GLU A 83 6.01 -14.62 -0.70
CA GLU A 83 6.99 -15.67 -0.97
C GLU A 83 7.15 -15.88 -2.47
N ARG A 84 8.38 -16.19 -2.90
CA ARG A 84 8.71 -16.33 -4.30
C ARG A 84 8.03 -17.58 -4.90
N GLY A 85 6.94 -17.38 -5.63
CA GLY A 85 6.19 -18.42 -6.31
C GLY A 85 6.80 -18.88 -7.66
N LEU A 86 8.04 -18.49 -7.95
CA LEU A 86 8.70 -18.78 -9.22
C LEU A 86 9.52 -20.08 -9.14
N TYR A 87 9.57 -20.85 -10.25
CA TYR A 87 10.41 -22.04 -10.37
C TYR A 87 11.90 -21.65 -10.54
N PRO A 88 12.77 -21.89 -9.53
CA PRO A 88 14.12 -21.33 -9.52
C PRO A 88 15.00 -21.76 -10.71
N LYS A 89 14.80 -22.99 -11.21
CA LYS A 89 15.58 -23.58 -12.29
C LYS A 89 15.03 -23.31 -13.70
N MET A 90 13.83 -22.71 -13.81
CA MET A 90 13.29 -22.30 -15.11
C MET A 90 13.93 -21.01 -15.58
N LYS A 91 14.06 -20.88 -16.91
CA LYS A 91 14.40 -19.60 -17.54
C LYS A 91 13.23 -18.62 -17.40
N VAL A 92 13.54 -17.34 -17.21
CA VAL A 92 12.54 -16.28 -17.03
C VAL A 92 11.51 -16.28 -18.14
N GLY A 93 11.96 -16.18 -19.42
CA GLY A 93 11.03 -16.16 -20.55
C GLY A 93 10.17 -17.41 -20.69
N ALA A 94 10.75 -18.59 -20.45
CA ALA A 94 10.01 -19.85 -20.50
C ALA A 94 8.93 -19.93 -19.41
N GLN A 95 9.24 -19.47 -18.21
CA GLN A 95 8.28 -19.46 -17.11
C GLN A 95 7.14 -18.46 -17.34
N LEU A 96 7.45 -17.24 -17.77
CA LEU A 96 6.43 -16.23 -18.07
C LEU A 96 5.50 -16.71 -19.20
N ALA A 97 6.05 -17.30 -20.27
CA ALA A 97 5.27 -17.87 -21.36
C ALA A 97 4.38 -19.04 -20.88
N TYR A 98 4.89 -19.89 -19.99
CA TYR A 98 4.11 -20.96 -19.39
C TYR A 98 2.94 -20.44 -18.58
N ILE A 99 3.15 -19.42 -17.73
CA ILE A 99 2.09 -18.80 -16.92
C ILE A 99 1.04 -18.15 -17.83
N ALA A 100 1.46 -17.39 -18.87
CA ALA A 100 0.54 -16.79 -19.83
C ALA A 100 -0.36 -17.84 -20.49
N GLN A 101 0.21 -18.98 -20.91
CA GLN A 101 -0.56 -20.09 -21.52
C GLN A 101 -1.50 -20.77 -20.52
N LEU A 102 -1.16 -20.86 -19.23
CA LEU A 102 -2.07 -21.37 -18.19
C LEU A 102 -3.31 -20.47 -18.04
N HIS A 103 -3.17 -19.17 -18.31
CA HIS A 103 -4.26 -18.21 -18.33
C HIS A 103 -5.00 -18.15 -19.68
N GLY A 104 -4.67 -19.03 -20.63
CA GLY A 104 -5.41 -19.21 -21.87
C GLY A 104 -4.84 -18.46 -23.09
N LEU A 105 -3.69 -17.78 -22.97
CA LEU A 105 -3.04 -17.16 -24.12
C LEU A 105 -2.48 -18.22 -25.07
N SER A 106 -2.60 -17.99 -26.37
CA SER A 106 -1.91 -18.77 -27.39
C SER A 106 -0.39 -18.61 -27.24
N ARG A 107 0.38 -19.48 -27.89
CA ARG A 107 1.85 -19.41 -27.87
C ARG A 107 2.40 -18.08 -28.43
N ALA A 108 1.75 -17.52 -29.46
CA ALA A 108 2.14 -16.23 -30.04
C ALA A 108 1.84 -15.07 -29.07
N GLU A 109 0.61 -15.01 -28.54
CA GLU A 109 0.22 -13.99 -27.56
C GLU A 109 1.09 -14.05 -26.29
N ALA A 110 1.43 -15.26 -25.82
CA ALA A 110 2.32 -15.43 -24.69
C ALA A 110 3.72 -14.90 -24.98
N ALA A 111 4.26 -15.12 -26.18
CA ALA A 111 5.56 -14.58 -26.57
C ALA A 111 5.57 -13.03 -26.61
N ASP A 112 4.51 -12.43 -27.17
CA ASP A 112 4.33 -10.97 -27.21
C ASP A 112 4.17 -10.39 -25.80
N ALA A 113 3.39 -11.05 -24.93
CA ALA A 113 3.22 -10.64 -23.53
C ALA A 113 4.55 -10.71 -22.76
N VAL A 114 5.32 -11.78 -22.94
CA VAL A 114 6.65 -11.91 -22.32
C VAL A 114 7.56 -10.76 -22.76
N HIS A 115 7.64 -10.50 -24.07
CA HIS A 115 8.47 -9.41 -24.59
C HIS A 115 8.03 -8.05 -24.02
N ARG A 116 6.74 -7.76 -24.04
CA ARG A 116 6.15 -6.52 -23.51
C ARG A 116 6.51 -6.30 -22.04
N TRP A 117 6.23 -7.28 -21.18
CA TRP A 117 6.39 -7.12 -19.73
C TRP A 117 7.85 -7.17 -19.29
N THR A 118 8.69 -7.98 -19.93
CA THR A 118 10.13 -7.99 -19.61
C THR A 118 10.80 -6.69 -20.02
N THR A 119 10.39 -6.08 -21.14
CA THR A 119 10.87 -4.75 -21.56
C THR A 119 10.43 -3.67 -20.59
N ARG A 120 9.14 -3.61 -20.21
CA ARG A 120 8.60 -2.60 -19.30
C ARG A 120 9.19 -2.67 -17.88
N LEU A 121 9.53 -3.88 -17.42
CA LEU A 121 10.14 -4.12 -16.13
C LEU A 121 11.67 -4.12 -16.16
N ASP A 122 12.27 -3.74 -17.29
CA ASP A 122 13.73 -3.66 -17.47
C ASP A 122 14.47 -4.97 -17.15
N ILE A 123 13.89 -6.10 -17.56
CA ILE A 123 14.46 -7.45 -17.43
C ILE A 123 14.54 -8.22 -18.75
N ALA A 124 14.34 -7.55 -19.90
CA ALA A 124 14.37 -8.19 -21.21
C ALA A 124 15.73 -8.87 -21.49
N HIS A 125 16.82 -8.31 -21.00
CA HIS A 125 18.17 -8.85 -21.12
C HIS A 125 18.42 -10.10 -20.26
N ARG A 126 17.45 -10.50 -19.42
CA ARG A 126 17.50 -11.65 -18.49
C ARG A 126 16.56 -12.80 -18.85
N VAL A 127 15.88 -12.73 -20.01
CA VAL A 127 14.85 -13.73 -20.39
C VAL A 127 15.39 -15.18 -20.49
N ASP A 128 16.69 -15.31 -20.81
CA ASP A 128 17.37 -16.60 -20.94
C ASP A 128 18.05 -17.06 -19.66
N ASP A 129 18.13 -16.21 -18.64
CA ASP A 129 18.69 -16.56 -17.34
C ASP A 129 17.70 -17.43 -16.53
N THR A 130 18.22 -18.28 -15.65
CA THR A 130 17.38 -18.96 -14.67
C THR A 130 16.97 -17.99 -13.56
N VAL A 131 15.78 -18.17 -13.00
CA VAL A 131 15.28 -17.31 -11.91
C VAL A 131 16.25 -17.26 -10.72
N SER A 132 16.86 -18.39 -10.38
CA SER A 132 17.83 -18.49 -9.27
C SER A 132 19.14 -17.71 -9.50
N ALA A 133 19.46 -17.37 -10.75
CA ALA A 133 20.66 -16.59 -11.09
C ALA A 133 20.43 -15.07 -10.95
N LEU A 134 19.19 -14.64 -10.75
CA LEU A 134 18.83 -13.23 -10.68
C LEU A 134 19.05 -12.65 -9.28
N SER A 135 19.35 -11.34 -9.22
CA SER A 135 19.25 -10.58 -7.97
C SER A 135 17.83 -10.57 -7.42
N LEU A 136 17.67 -10.27 -6.14
CA LEU A 136 16.36 -10.17 -5.49
C LEU A 136 15.43 -9.23 -6.25
N GLY A 137 15.91 -8.03 -6.60
CA GLY A 137 15.11 -7.04 -7.33
C GLY A 137 14.66 -7.53 -8.71
N ASN A 138 15.52 -8.23 -9.45
CA ASN A 138 15.12 -8.80 -10.74
C ASN A 138 14.13 -9.96 -10.55
N GLN A 139 14.24 -10.77 -9.51
CA GLN A 139 13.25 -11.81 -9.20
C GLN A 139 11.87 -11.20 -8.89
N GLN A 140 11.81 -10.07 -8.15
CA GLN A 140 10.58 -9.35 -7.87
C GLN A 140 9.95 -8.78 -9.17
N ARG A 141 10.77 -8.21 -10.04
CA ARG A 141 10.31 -7.75 -11.37
C ARG A 141 9.75 -8.91 -12.22
N VAL A 142 10.39 -10.08 -12.20
CA VAL A 142 9.85 -11.29 -12.87
C VAL A 142 8.54 -11.74 -12.23
N GLN A 143 8.42 -11.65 -10.92
CA GLN A 143 7.19 -12.00 -10.20
C GLN A 143 6.03 -11.06 -10.57
N LEU A 144 6.30 -9.75 -10.66
CA LEU A 144 5.31 -8.79 -11.15
C LEU A 144 4.97 -9.04 -12.62
N ALA A 145 5.98 -9.34 -13.49
CA ALA A 145 5.71 -9.76 -14.87
C ALA A 145 4.77 -10.97 -14.93
N ALA A 146 4.98 -11.97 -14.09
CA ALA A 146 4.12 -13.15 -14.01
C ALA A 146 2.66 -12.80 -13.62
N ALA A 147 2.46 -11.83 -12.72
CA ALA A 147 1.14 -11.34 -12.37
C ALA A 147 0.46 -10.55 -13.50
N LEU A 148 1.23 -10.04 -14.47
CA LEU A 148 0.76 -9.14 -15.53
C LEU A 148 0.60 -9.81 -16.90
N VAL A 149 1.28 -10.95 -17.16
CA VAL A 149 1.38 -11.53 -18.53
C VAL A 149 0.05 -11.86 -19.17
N HIS A 150 -1.01 -12.12 -18.40
CA HIS A 150 -2.36 -12.47 -18.88
C HIS A 150 -3.33 -11.28 -18.90
N ASP A 151 -2.81 -10.08 -18.70
CA ASP A 151 -3.55 -8.80 -18.72
C ASP A 151 -4.75 -8.78 -17.78
N PRO A 152 -4.52 -8.89 -16.46
CA PRO A 152 -5.55 -9.08 -15.45
C PRO A 152 -6.50 -7.90 -15.31
N GLU A 153 -7.73 -8.17 -14.82
CA GLU A 153 -8.76 -7.17 -14.49
C GLU A 153 -8.56 -6.54 -13.09
N VAL A 154 -7.77 -7.17 -12.22
CA VAL A 154 -7.38 -6.68 -10.89
C VAL A 154 -6.01 -7.22 -10.53
N LEU A 155 -5.22 -6.43 -9.81
CA LEU A 155 -3.92 -6.85 -9.26
C LEU A 155 -3.99 -6.93 -7.73
N VAL A 156 -3.54 -8.05 -7.17
CA VAL A 156 -3.39 -8.29 -5.74
C VAL A 156 -1.93 -8.64 -5.48
N LEU A 157 -1.21 -7.76 -4.75
CA LEU A 157 0.24 -7.85 -4.60
C LEU A 157 0.60 -7.88 -3.12
N ASP A 158 1.25 -8.94 -2.66
CA ASP A 158 1.65 -9.09 -1.26
C ASP A 158 3.12 -8.70 -1.10
N GLU A 159 3.37 -7.55 -0.42
CA GLU A 159 4.70 -6.96 -0.18
C GLU A 159 5.57 -6.80 -1.46
N PRO A 160 5.06 -6.24 -2.58
CA PRO A 160 5.74 -6.25 -3.87
C PRO A 160 7.07 -5.50 -3.88
N PHE A 161 7.27 -4.56 -2.96
CA PHE A 161 8.45 -3.69 -2.90
C PHE A 161 9.47 -4.12 -1.83
N SER A 162 9.21 -5.24 -1.14
CA SER A 162 10.08 -5.69 -0.05
C SER A 162 11.49 -6.01 -0.51
N GLY A 163 12.51 -5.39 0.13
CA GLY A 163 13.92 -5.65 -0.14
C GLY A 163 14.43 -5.11 -1.48
N LEU A 164 13.72 -4.18 -2.10
CA LEU A 164 14.11 -3.55 -3.35
C LEU A 164 14.97 -2.30 -3.14
N ASP A 165 15.87 -2.04 -4.09
CA ASP A 165 16.54 -0.75 -4.22
C ASP A 165 15.58 0.32 -4.81
N PRO A 166 15.90 1.63 -4.67
CA PRO A 166 15.04 2.70 -5.18
C PRO A 166 14.74 2.61 -6.69
N VAL A 167 15.69 2.15 -7.50
CA VAL A 167 15.51 2.03 -8.96
C VAL A 167 14.48 0.96 -9.29
N ALA A 168 14.55 -0.20 -8.62
CA ALA A 168 13.57 -1.26 -8.78
C ALA A 168 12.17 -0.83 -8.31
N VAL A 169 12.10 -0.12 -7.19
CA VAL A 169 10.84 0.46 -6.69
C VAL A 169 10.22 1.40 -7.73
N ASP A 170 11.01 2.32 -8.32
CA ASP A 170 10.50 3.28 -9.29
C ASP A 170 9.99 2.58 -10.56
N VAL A 171 10.74 1.62 -11.12
CA VAL A 171 10.30 0.85 -12.30
C VAL A 171 8.97 0.13 -12.05
N MET A 172 8.85 -0.58 -10.92
CA MET A 172 7.64 -1.32 -10.58
C MET A 172 6.47 -0.37 -10.28
N SER A 173 6.71 0.73 -9.58
CA SER A 173 5.69 1.75 -9.28
C SER A 173 5.09 2.35 -10.55
N HIS A 174 5.92 2.72 -11.54
CA HIS A 174 5.42 3.23 -12.81
C HIS A 174 4.49 2.24 -13.52
N VAL A 175 4.84 0.95 -13.53
CA VAL A 175 3.98 -0.09 -14.13
C VAL A 175 2.64 -0.21 -13.40
N LEU A 176 2.62 -0.11 -12.06
CA LEU A 176 1.38 -0.17 -11.29
C LEU A 176 0.50 1.06 -11.52
N VAL A 177 1.10 2.26 -11.57
CA VAL A 177 0.39 3.52 -11.88
C VAL A 177 -0.23 3.44 -13.27
N GLU A 178 0.53 3.02 -14.31
CA GLU A 178 -0.02 2.83 -15.65
C GLU A 178 -1.20 1.85 -15.69
N LYS A 179 -1.16 0.76 -14.91
CA LYS A 179 -2.29 -0.17 -14.82
C LYS A 179 -3.52 0.47 -14.18
N CYS A 180 -3.32 1.27 -13.13
CA CYS A 180 -4.41 2.05 -12.52
C CYS A 180 -5.00 3.07 -13.50
N GLU A 181 -4.17 3.83 -14.24
CA GLU A 181 -4.62 4.77 -15.26
C GLU A 181 -5.41 4.09 -16.38
N ALA A 182 -5.08 2.82 -16.68
CA ALA A 182 -5.84 1.97 -17.60
C ALA A 182 -7.16 1.43 -17.00
N GLY A 183 -7.49 1.78 -15.76
CA GLY A 183 -8.73 1.40 -15.08
C GLY A 183 -8.65 0.11 -14.25
N VAL A 184 -7.47 -0.51 -14.14
CA VAL A 184 -7.29 -1.75 -13.34
C VAL A 184 -7.17 -1.38 -11.86
N PRO A 185 -8.04 -1.92 -10.97
CA PRO A 185 -7.85 -1.78 -9.53
C PRO A 185 -6.61 -2.56 -9.07
N VAL A 186 -5.79 -1.93 -8.24
CA VAL A 186 -4.58 -2.53 -7.68
C VAL A 186 -4.63 -2.44 -6.16
N ILE A 187 -4.53 -3.58 -5.49
CA ILE A 187 -4.31 -3.65 -4.04
C ILE A 187 -2.92 -4.21 -3.76
N PHE A 188 -2.16 -3.54 -2.92
CA PHE A 188 -0.90 -4.12 -2.43
C PHE A 188 -0.73 -3.95 -0.93
N SER A 189 -0.17 -4.98 -0.29
CA SER A 189 0.27 -4.88 1.10
C SER A 189 1.63 -4.22 1.20
N SER A 190 1.85 -3.45 2.24
CA SER A 190 3.17 -2.93 2.58
C SER A 190 3.29 -2.59 4.06
N HIS A 191 4.51 -2.68 4.57
CA HIS A 191 4.94 -2.09 5.83
C HIS A 191 5.75 -0.78 5.63
N GLN A 192 6.04 -0.40 4.36
CA GLN A 192 6.75 0.83 3.99
C GLN A 192 5.74 1.97 3.80
N LEU A 193 5.37 2.64 4.90
CA LEU A 193 4.30 3.63 4.91
C LEU A 193 4.57 4.84 4.03
N GLU A 194 5.84 5.28 3.93
CA GLU A 194 6.24 6.39 3.05
C GLU A 194 5.98 6.08 1.56
N LEU A 195 6.20 4.82 1.15
CA LEU A 195 5.91 4.39 -0.20
C LEU A 195 4.39 4.34 -0.47
N VAL A 196 3.64 3.82 0.48
CA VAL A 196 2.16 3.78 0.42
C VAL A 196 1.60 5.19 0.32
N GLU A 197 2.10 6.12 1.14
CA GLU A 197 1.72 7.53 1.15
C GLU A 197 1.98 8.22 -0.20
N ARG A 198 3.06 7.86 -0.88
CA ARG A 198 3.45 8.40 -2.19
C ARG A 198 2.65 7.84 -3.35
N LEU A 199 2.27 6.57 -3.29
CA LEU A 199 1.70 5.85 -4.44
C LEU A 199 0.19 5.66 -4.37
N CYS A 200 -0.39 5.52 -3.18
CA CYS A 200 -1.78 5.10 -3.04
C CYS A 200 -2.77 6.25 -3.09
N HIS A 201 -3.90 6.01 -3.72
CA HIS A 201 -5.06 6.89 -3.68
C HIS A 201 -5.79 6.77 -2.34
N ARG A 202 -5.96 5.53 -1.87
CA ARG A 202 -6.56 5.21 -0.58
C ARG A 202 -5.77 4.15 0.15
N VAL A 203 -5.92 4.13 1.47
CA VAL A 203 -5.19 3.22 2.37
C VAL A 203 -6.16 2.59 3.36
N GLY A 204 -6.00 1.30 3.58
CA GLY A 204 -6.64 0.56 4.68
C GLY A 204 -5.61 0.18 5.74
N ILE A 205 -5.82 0.62 6.98
CA ILE A 205 -4.97 0.29 8.12
C ILE A 205 -5.59 -0.88 8.88
N VAL A 206 -4.83 -1.97 9.01
CA VAL A 206 -5.28 -3.22 9.62
C VAL A 206 -4.47 -3.56 10.85
N ARG A 207 -5.16 -3.97 11.91
CA ARG A 207 -4.57 -4.44 13.17
C ARG A 207 -5.37 -5.62 13.73
N ALA A 208 -4.67 -6.69 14.10
CA ALA A 208 -5.28 -7.87 14.74
C ALA A 208 -6.55 -8.39 14.03
N GLY A 209 -6.52 -8.45 12.70
CA GLY A 209 -7.62 -8.95 11.88
C GLY A 209 -8.77 -7.97 11.65
N HIS A 210 -8.69 -6.74 12.14
CA HIS A 210 -9.73 -5.71 11.98
C HIS A 210 -9.26 -4.55 11.12
N MET A 211 -10.16 -3.99 10.30
CA MET A 211 -9.96 -2.72 9.64
C MET A 211 -10.09 -1.60 10.69
N GLN A 212 -9.01 -0.87 10.95
CA GLN A 212 -8.99 0.23 11.91
C GLN A 212 -9.37 1.56 11.27
N ALA A 213 -8.88 1.78 10.06
CA ALA A 213 -9.19 2.98 9.29
C ALA A 213 -9.10 2.70 7.80
N VAL A 214 -9.94 3.35 7.00
CA VAL A 214 -9.86 3.37 5.55
C VAL A 214 -10.24 4.76 5.05
N GLY A 215 -9.50 5.25 4.05
CA GLY A 215 -9.73 6.56 3.46
C GLY A 215 -8.61 6.96 2.51
N THR A 216 -8.72 8.13 1.89
CA THR A 216 -7.60 8.73 1.17
C THR A 216 -6.46 9.07 2.14
N VAL A 217 -5.26 9.23 1.63
CA VAL A 217 -4.11 9.63 2.46
C VAL A 217 -4.41 10.93 3.20
N ASP A 218 -5.04 11.89 2.51
CA ASP A 218 -5.39 13.19 3.11
C ASP A 218 -6.49 13.06 4.17
N GLU A 219 -7.58 12.31 3.90
CA GLU A 219 -8.62 12.04 4.90
C GLU A 219 -8.08 11.35 6.16
N LEU A 220 -7.12 10.45 5.99
CA LEU A 220 -6.49 9.77 7.13
C LEU A 220 -5.59 10.74 7.92
N ARG A 221 -4.86 11.63 7.24
CA ARG A 221 -4.03 12.66 7.87
C ARG A 221 -4.87 13.68 8.64
N ASP A 222 -6.03 14.07 8.07
CA ASP A 222 -6.93 15.02 8.69
C ASP A 222 -7.63 14.48 9.96
N ARG A 223 -7.63 13.15 10.14
CA ARG A 223 -8.08 12.52 11.40
C ARG A 223 -7.06 12.66 12.52
N GLY A 224 -5.80 12.95 12.18
CA GLY A 224 -4.75 13.25 13.14
C GLY A 224 -4.91 14.65 13.76
N THR A 225 -4.19 14.87 14.85
CA THR A 225 -4.13 16.20 15.47
C THR A 225 -3.33 17.15 14.57
N THR A 226 -3.87 18.34 14.33
CA THR A 226 -3.12 19.40 13.64
C THR A 226 -1.92 19.79 14.48
N GLN A 227 -0.72 19.68 13.92
CA GLN A 227 0.52 20.08 14.58
C GLN A 227 1.11 21.33 13.91
N LEU A 228 1.75 22.16 14.72
CA LEU A 228 2.58 23.28 14.26
C LEU A 228 4.05 23.01 14.59
N GLU A 229 4.91 23.19 13.60
CA GLU A 229 6.36 23.29 13.83
C GLU A 229 6.79 24.75 13.82
N VAL A 230 7.38 25.19 14.92
CA VAL A 230 7.86 26.58 15.09
C VAL A 230 9.35 26.56 15.36
N HIS A 231 10.14 27.20 14.47
CA HIS A 231 11.56 27.44 14.68
C HIS A 231 11.79 28.89 15.16
N ALA A 232 11.88 29.05 16.46
CA ALA A 232 12.18 30.29 17.13
C ALA A 232 13.40 30.11 18.06
N PRO A 233 14.64 30.29 17.55
CA PRO A 233 15.87 29.96 18.32
C PRO A 233 16.01 30.70 19.64
N GLY A 234 15.37 31.87 19.80
CA GLY A 234 15.35 32.67 21.05
C GLY A 234 14.28 32.23 22.06
N ALA A 235 13.42 31.27 21.70
CA ALA A 235 12.32 30.87 22.56
C ALA A 235 12.81 29.98 23.72
N ALA A 236 12.46 30.35 24.93
CA ALA A 236 12.72 29.53 26.11
C ALA A 236 11.83 28.27 26.11
N PRO A 237 12.27 27.16 26.74
CA PRO A 237 11.40 25.98 26.92
C PRO A 237 10.07 26.41 27.57
N GLY A 238 8.96 25.88 27.04
CA GLY A 238 7.62 26.19 27.55
C GLY A 238 7.03 27.54 27.09
N TRP A 239 7.62 28.21 26.10
CA TRP A 239 7.15 29.51 25.59
C TRP A 239 5.68 29.48 25.09
N ALA A 240 5.21 28.33 24.68
CA ALA A 240 3.84 28.12 24.20
C ALA A 240 2.89 27.62 25.31
N ASP A 241 3.40 27.33 26.51
CA ASP A 241 2.58 26.81 27.59
C ASP A 241 1.58 27.89 28.07
N GLY A 242 0.34 27.49 28.24
CA GLY A 242 -0.74 28.37 28.62
C GLY A 242 -1.47 29.05 27.45
N LEU A 243 -1.06 28.82 26.20
CA LEU A 243 -1.87 29.22 25.04
C LEU A 243 -3.15 28.39 24.96
N PRO A 244 -4.34 29.01 24.80
CA PRO A 244 -5.59 28.30 24.74
C PRO A 244 -5.64 27.30 23.58
N GLY A 245 -5.96 26.03 23.87
CA GLY A 245 -6.07 24.99 22.87
C GLY A 245 -4.75 24.51 22.27
N VAL A 246 -3.61 24.85 22.87
CA VAL A 246 -2.27 24.48 22.40
C VAL A 246 -1.59 23.59 23.42
N ARG A 247 -1.01 22.49 22.97
CA ARG A 247 -0.22 21.56 23.78
C ARG A 247 1.18 21.40 23.19
N THR A 248 2.22 21.61 24.00
CA THR A 248 3.60 21.33 23.60
C THR A 248 3.83 19.82 23.55
N VAL A 249 4.13 19.29 22.35
CA VAL A 249 4.45 17.86 22.13
C VAL A 249 5.93 17.60 22.43
N GLY A 250 6.80 18.54 22.04
CA GLY A 250 8.25 18.42 22.26
C GLY A 250 9.06 19.36 21.39
N VAL A 251 10.37 19.14 21.40
CA VAL A 251 11.32 19.85 20.53
C VAL A 251 12.06 18.83 19.68
N ARG A 252 12.08 19.04 18.35
CA ARG A 252 12.79 18.20 17.37
C ARG A 252 13.66 19.11 16.48
N ASP A 253 14.92 18.81 16.35
CA ASP A 253 15.87 19.58 15.51
C ASP A 253 15.82 21.09 15.74
N GLY A 254 15.69 21.51 17.02
CA GLY A 254 15.60 22.91 17.41
C GLY A 254 14.26 23.59 17.11
N ARG A 255 13.24 22.83 16.68
CA ARG A 255 11.87 23.31 16.43
C ARG A 255 10.93 22.83 17.53
N THR A 256 10.10 23.72 18.02
CA THR A 256 9.01 23.37 18.93
C THR A 256 7.86 22.78 18.13
N VAL A 257 7.43 21.58 18.51
CA VAL A 257 6.25 20.91 17.93
C VAL A 257 5.08 21.11 18.89
N LEU A 258 4.03 21.75 18.39
CA LEU A 258 2.81 22.05 19.11
C LEU A 258 1.64 21.30 18.49
N GLU A 259 0.77 20.78 19.32
CA GLU A 259 -0.52 20.21 18.91
C GLU A 259 -1.60 21.28 19.09
N LEU A 260 -2.40 21.47 18.05
CA LEU A 260 -3.55 22.35 18.07
C LEU A 260 -4.83 21.54 18.30
N LEU A 261 -5.53 21.84 19.39
CA LEU A 261 -6.88 21.29 19.63
C LEU A 261 -7.90 22.02 18.72
N PRO A 262 -9.06 21.41 18.43
CA PRO A 262 -10.10 22.03 17.63
C PRO A 262 -10.47 23.43 18.15
N GLY A 263 -10.40 24.44 17.26
CA GLY A 263 -10.67 25.83 17.59
C GLY A 263 -9.48 26.62 18.18
N ALA A 264 -8.29 26.03 18.27
CA ALA A 264 -7.08 26.76 18.63
C ALA A 264 -6.71 27.79 17.54
N ASP A 265 -6.24 28.95 17.99
CA ASP A 265 -5.82 30.02 17.10
C ASP A 265 -4.30 29.96 16.83
N ASP A 266 -3.95 29.57 15.62
CA ASP A 266 -2.56 29.47 15.16
C ASP A 266 -1.88 30.84 15.08
N GLN A 267 -2.64 31.92 14.85
CA GLN A 267 -2.12 33.30 14.84
C GLN A 267 -1.71 33.74 16.24
N ALA A 268 -2.44 33.29 17.26
CA ALA A 268 -2.03 33.52 18.65
C ALA A 268 -0.71 32.80 18.98
N VAL A 269 -0.48 31.61 18.43
CA VAL A 269 0.80 30.89 18.54
C VAL A 269 1.91 31.67 17.84
N LEU A 270 1.69 32.13 16.60
CA LEU A 270 2.67 32.94 15.87
C LEU A 270 3.02 34.21 16.62
N ALA A 271 2.01 34.94 17.13
CA ALA A 271 2.21 36.15 17.93
C ALA A 271 3.02 35.86 19.21
N ALA A 272 2.79 34.75 19.87
CA ALA A 272 3.56 34.31 21.03
C ALA A 272 5.02 33.99 20.66
N ALA A 273 5.25 33.30 19.56
CA ALA A 273 6.59 32.98 19.06
C ALA A 273 7.39 34.26 18.74
N LEU A 274 6.78 35.23 18.04
CA LEU A 274 7.41 36.52 17.69
C LEU A 274 7.80 37.35 18.91
N ARG A 275 7.12 37.20 20.04
CA ARG A 275 7.51 37.86 21.31
C ARG A 275 8.80 37.28 21.91
N THR A 276 9.19 36.07 21.55
CA THR A 276 10.42 35.43 22.06
C THR A 276 11.66 35.79 21.25
N GLY A 277 11.46 36.34 20.03
CA GLY A 277 12.54 36.69 19.11
C GLY A 277 12.22 36.37 17.65
N PRO A 278 13.23 36.31 16.78
CA PRO A 278 13.03 35.97 15.37
C PRO A 278 12.43 34.59 15.19
N VAL A 279 11.39 34.49 14.35
CA VAL A 279 10.80 33.21 13.93
C VAL A 279 11.33 32.88 12.54
N HIS A 280 12.08 31.77 12.44
CA HIS A 280 12.73 31.35 11.20
C HIS A 280 11.80 30.46 10.34
N SER A 281 10.92 29.70 10.98
CA SER A 281 9.86 28.98 10.30
C SER A 281 8.64 28.80 11.19
N PHE A 282 7.47 28.84 10.57
CA PHE A 282 6.18 28.57 11.18
C PHE A 282 5.36 27.81 10.14
N ALA A 283 5.09 26.54 10.38
CA ALA A 283 4.43 25.69 9.41
C ALA A 283 3.43 24.75 10.10
N VAL A 284 2.28 24.62 9.49
CA VAL A 284 1.35 23.53 9.83
C VAL A 284 1.99 22.23 9.38
N ARG A 285 2.11 21.30 10.31
CA ARG A 285 2.56 19.95 10.04
C ARG A 285 1.37 19.03 10.01
N GLN A 286 1.15 18.41 8.87
CA GLN A 286 0.23 17.29 8.79
C GLN A 286 0.92 16.04 9.35
N SER A 287 0.19 15.25 10.14
CA SER A 287 0.69 13.95 10.60
C SER A 287 1.04 13.06 9.41
N SER A 288 2.20 12.44 9.41
CA SER A 288 2.53 11.44 8.39
C SER A 288 1.69 10.18 8.60
N LEU A 289 1.49 9.40 7.54
CA LEU A 289 0.82 8.09 7.66
C LEU A 289 1.54 7.19 8.69
N THR A 290 2.86 7.36 8.84
CA THR A 290 3.67 6.65 9.85
C THR A 290 3.29 7.02 11.28
N GLU A 291 3.00 8.29 11.54
CA GLU A 291 2.57 8.75 12.87
C GLU A 291 1.17 8.25 13.19
N LEU A 292 0.24 8.39 12.25
CA LEU A 292 -1.11 7.82 12.36
C LEU A 292 -1.09 6.31 12.60
N PHE A 293 -0.27 5.59 11.84
CA PHE A 293 -0.13 4.15 12.04
C PHE A 293 0.35 3.80 13.44
N ARG A 294 1.33 4.54 13.98
CA ARG A 294 1.78 4.33 15.37
C ARG A 294 0.68 4.60 16.39
N GLU A 295 -0.10 5.66 16.21
CA GLU A 295 -1.23 5.98 17.08
C GLU A 295 -2.29 4.87 17.06
N VAL A 296 -2.69 4.42 15.87
CA VAL A 296 -3.67 3.33 15.67
C VAL A 296 -3.16 2.00 16.21
N VAL A 297 -1.86 1.73 16.10
CA VAL A 297 -1.25 0.48 16.59
C VAL A 297 -0.94 0.53 18.09
N ALA A 298 -0.73 1.71 18.67
CA ALA A 298 -0.47 1.87 20.11
C ALA A 298 -1.75 1.89 20.96
N ALA A 299 -2.90 2.29 20.39
CA ALA A 299 -4.21 2.27 21.02
C ALA A 299 -4.77 0.85 21.11
#